data_2738682cf29a7daaa179253693a57823
#
_entry.id   2738682cf29a7daaa179253693a57823
#
_cell.length_a   1.000
_cell.length_b   1.000
_cell.length_c   1.000
_cell.angle_alpha   90.00
_cell.angle_beta   90.00
_cell.angle_gamma   90.00
#
_symmetry.space_group_name_H-M   'P 1'
#
loop_
_entity.id
_entity.type
_entity.pdbx_description
1 polymer ?
#
loop_
_entity_poly.entity_id
_entity_poly.type
_entity_poly.pdbx_seq_one_letter_code
_entity_poly.pdbx_strand_id
1 'polypeptide(L)'
;MVPLSVGSAVLFGLGYARVAGLVMLLGGLFDALDGAVARESNRMSAFGAFLDSTLDRLSEAAIFVGIVFFYASVDLPYEALLSGAAMTFSLLTSYARARAEGLGIACEVGLLERAGRIVILSVLSILGLSTVGLYLVAAGALVTTAQRILHVRRATRR
;
A
#
# COMPACT_ATOMS: atom_id res chain seq x y z
N MET A 1 -4.25 12.14 6.58
CA MET A 1 -3.35 11.11 6.02
C MET A 1 -2.42 11.60 4.93
N VAL A 2 -2.90 12.14 3.80
CA VAL A 2 -2.08 12.55 2.65
C VAL A 2 -0.80 13.34 3.04
N PRO A 3 -0.84 14.33 3.95
CA PRO A 3 0.37 15.07 4.33
C PRO A 3 1.48 14.20 4.94
N LEU A 4 1.13 13.24 5.79
CA LEU A 4 2.13 12.34 6.41
C LEU A 4 2.72 11.38 5.39
N SER A 5 1.91 10.90 4.45
CA SER A 5 2.38 10.01 3.38
C SER A 5 3.31 10.75 2.40
N VAL A 6 3.00 12.00 2.06
CA VAL A 6 3.89 12.85 1.25
C VAL A 6 5.18 13.15 2.01
N GLY A 7 5.10 13.46 3.31
CA GLY A 7 6.28 13.65 4.16
C GLY A 7 7.16 12.39 4.20
N SER A 8 6.55 11.22 4.37
CA SER A 8 7.26 9.94 4.33
C SER A 8 7.91 9.69 2.96
N ALA A 9 7.20 9.97 1.85
CA ALA A 9 7.73 9.84 0.49
C ALA A 9 8.98 10.71 0.26
N VAL A 10 8.93 11.97 0.70
CA VAL A 10 10.07 12.89 0.63
C VAL A 10 11.25 12.38 1.46
N LEU A 11 10.99 11.92 2.69
CA LEU A 11 12.04 11.37 3.57
C LEU A 11 12.67 10.12 2.98
N PHE A 12 11.89 9.22 2.36
CA PHE A 12 12.45 8.08 1.61
C PHE A 12 13.31 8.56 0.44
N GLY A 13 12.83 9.55 -0.34
CA GLY A 13 13.57 10.11 -1.46
C GLY A 13 14.89 10.77 -1.07
N LEU A 14 14.97 11.31 0.14
CA LEU A 14 16.19 11.88 0.73
C LEU A 14 17.11 10.84 1.42
N GLY A 15 16.73 9.57 1.45
CA GLY A 15 17.50 8.49 2.07
C GLY A 15 17.31 8.33 3.58
N TYR A 16 16.40 9.08 4.21
CA TYR A 16 16.09 8.96 5.63
C TYR A 16 15.08 7.83 5.91
N ALA A 17 15.38 6.63 5.41
CA ALA A 17 14.44 5.50 5.42
C ALA A 17 13.89 5.14 6.81
N ARG A 18 14.69 5.25 7.88
CA ARG A 18 14.24 4.97 9.26
C ARG A 18 13.18 5.95 9.73
N VAL A 19 13.42 7.25 9.50
CA VAL A 19 12.47 8.32 9.86
C VAL A 19 11.23 8.24 8.98
N ALA A 20 11.42 7.98 7.69
CA ALA A 20 10.32 7.78 6.75
C ALA A 20 9.40 6.61 7.18
N GLY A 21 9.99 5.47 7.59
CA GLY A 21 9.25 4.32 8.12
C GLY A 21 8.45 4.68 9.38
N LEU A 22 9.03 5.46 10.29
CA LEU A 22 8.30 5.91 11.50
C LEU A 22 7.13 6.82 11.14
N VAL A 23 7.33 7.81 10.27
CA VAL A 23 6.25 8.71 9.81
C VAL A 23 5.15 7.93 9.09
N MET A 24 5.53 6.94 8.25
CA MET A 24 4.60 6.07 7.56
C MET A 24 3.77 5.22 8.54
N LEU A 25 4.41 4.66 9.57
CA LEU A 25 3.72 3.84 10.59
C LEU A 25 2.73 4.69 11.40
N LEU A 26 3.14 5.87 11.84
CA LEU A 26 2.26 6.81 12.54
C LEU A 26 1.08 7.23 11.66
N GLY A 27 1.33 7.54 10.38
CA GLY A 27 0.27 7.86 9.42
C GLY A 27 -0.74 6.73 9.27
N GLY A 28 -0.29 5.48 9.16
CA GLY A 28 -1.16 4.31 9.10
C GLY A 28 -1.97 4.07 10.38
N LEU A 29 -1.37 4.35 11.55
CA LEU A 29 -2.08 4.24 12.83
C LEU A 29 -3.19 5.28 12.97
N PHE A 30 -2.91 6.54 12.63
CA PHE A 30 -3.93 7.60 12.63
C PHE A 30 -5.09 7.28 11.69
N ASP A 31 -4.79 6.74 10.51
CA ASP A 31 -5.80 6.31 9.54
C ASP A 31 -6.71 5.20 10.10
N ALA A 32 -6.12 4.22 10.75
CA ALA A 32 -6.89 3.14 11.36
C ALA A 32 -7.82 3.67 12.47
N LEU A 33 -7.37 4.65 13.26
CA LEU A 33 -8.16 5.30 14.31
C LEU A 33 -9.30 6.14 13.73
N ASP A 34 -8.99 7.00 12.75
CA ASP A 34 -9.99 7.86 12.09
C ASP A 34 -11.05 6.99 11.37
N GLY A 35 -10.63 5.92 10.71
CA GLY A 35 -11.52 4.96 10.08
C GLY A 35 -12.44 4.23 11.07
N ALA A 36 -11.96 3.92 12.28
CA ALA A 36 -12.78 3.31 13.33
C ALA A 36 -13.87 4.29 13.82
N VAL A 37 -13.49 5.53 14.11
CA VAL A 37 -14.42 6.59 14.56
C VAL A 37 -15.46 6.92 13.49
N ALA A 38 -15.06 7.00 12.20
CA ALA A 38 -15.97 7.27 11.09
C ALA A 38 -17.03 6.17 10.92
N ARG A 39 -16.66 4.90 11.11
CA ARG A 39 -17.61 3.77 11.05
C ARG A 39 -18.65 3.82 12.18
N GLU A 40 -18.26 4.18 13.39
CA GLU A 40 -19.19 4.30 14.52
C GLU A 40 -20.18 5.45 14.34
N SER A 41 -19.79 6.54 13.69
CA SER A 41 -20.64 7.73 13.53
C SER A 41 -21.65 7.66 12.39
N ASN A 42 -21.68 6.59 11.60
CA ASN A 42 -22.60 6.36 10.45
C ASN A 42 -22.65 7.53 9.43
N ARG A 43 -21.56 8.31 9.28
CA ARG A 43 -21.48 9.53 8.47
C ARG A 43 -20.75 9.36 7.13
N MET A 44 -20.54 8.14 6.66
CA MET A 44 -19.81 7.91 5.41
C MET A 44 -20.72 8.13 4.19
N SER A 45 -20.45 9.18 3.42
CA SER A 45 -21.04 9.34 2.08
C SER A 45 -20.34 8.42 1.06
N ALA A 46 -21.06 8.03 -0.01
CA ALA A 46 -20.47 7.24 -1.09
C ALA A 46 -19.27 7.95 -1.74
N PHE A 47 -19.34 9.27 -1.92
CA PHE A 47 -18.22 10.06 -2.42
C PHE A 47 -17.06 10.09 -1.43
N GLY A 48 -17.32 10.20 -0.13
CA GLY A 48 -16.28 10.13 0.92
C GLY A 48 -15.51 8.81 0.89
N ALA A 49 -16.21 7.69 0.80
CA ALA A 49 -15.60 6.37 0.68
C ALA A 49 -14.78 6.20 -0.61
N PHE A 50 -15.25 6.72 -1.74
CA PHE A 50 -14.52 6.74 -3.00
C PHE A 50 -13.24 7.58 -2.89
N LEU A 51 -13.36 8.80 -2.36
CA LEU A 51 -12.24 9.73 -2.22
C LEU A 51 -11.16 9.17 -1.28
N ASP A 52 -11.56 8.65 -0.13
CA ASP A 52 -10.67 8.03 0.85
C ASP A 52 -9.88 6.88 0.21
N SER A 53 -10.58 5.96 -0.45
CA SER A 53 -9.93 4.85 -1.14
C SER A 53 -8.97 5.30 -2.26
N THR A 54 -9.26 6.41 -2.93
CA THR A 54 -8.41 6.96 -3.99
C THR A 54 -7.16 7.63 -3.42
N LEU A 55 -7.33 8.45 -2.37
CA LEU A 55 -6.22 9.10 -1.67
C LEU A 55 -5.28 8.10 -1.01
N ASP A 56 -5.81 6.98 -0.54
CA ASP A 56 -5.04 5.87 -0.02
C ASP A 56 -4.06 5.29 -1.04
N ARG A 57 -4.52 5.08 -2.25
CA ARG A 57 -3.69 4.54 -3.34
C ARG A 57 -2.66 5.56 -3.80
N LEU A 58 -3.07 6.82 -3.88
CA LEU A 58 -2.15 7.92 -4.20
C LEU A 58 -1.04 8.04 -3.15
N SER A 59 -1.40 7.96 -1.87
CA SER A 59 -0.45 8.00 -0.75
C SER A 59 0.54 6.84 -0.79
N GLU A 60 0.06 5.62 -1.04
CA GLU A 60 0.91 4.43 -1.16
C GLU A 60 1.85 4.57 -2.38
N ALA A 61 1.34 5.00 -3.52
CA ALA A 61 2.15 5.23 -4.72
C ALA A 61 3.23 6.30 -4.50
N ALA A 62 2.90 7.41 -3.84
CA ALA A 62 3.85 8.47 -3.54
C ALA A 62 5.04 7.97 -2.71
N ILE A 63 4.81 7.12 -1.71
CA ILE A 63 5.88 6.51 -0.89
C ILE A 63 6.81 5.68 -1.78
N PHE A 64 6.26 4.80 -2.63
CA PHE A 64 7.09 4.00 -3.53
C PHE A 64 7.86 4.84 -4.55
N VAL A 65 7.26 5.93 -5.06
CA VAL A 65 7.97 6.88 -5.95
C VAL A 65 9.17 7.49 -5.25
N GLY A 66 9.02 7.89 -3.97
CA GLY A 66 10.15 8.37 -3.17
C GLY A 66 11.26 7.33 -3.03
N ILE A 67 10.90 6.06 -2.79
CA ILE A 67 11.87 4.96 -2.67
C ILE A 67 12.57 4.69 -4.02
N VAL A 68 11.81 4.66 -5.13
CA VAL A 68 12.38 4.52 -6.49
C VAL A 68 13.37 5.64 -6.77
N PHE A 69 12.99 6.88 -6.47
CA PHE A 69 13.86 8.04 -6.65
C PHE A 69 15.16 7.92 -5.88
N PHE A 70 15.09 7.52 -4.61
CA PHE A 70 16.27 7.31 -3.78
C PHE A 70 17.21 6.27 -4.38
N TYR A 71 16.72 5.06 -4.66
CA TYR A 71 17.56 3.99 -5.19
C TYR A 71 18.13 4.32 -6.57
N ALA A 72 17.37 5.02 -7.42
CA ALA A 72 17.87 5.51 -8.70
C ALA A 72 18.96 6.58 -8.53
N SER A 73 18.86 7.45 -7.52
CA SER A 73 19.84 8.52 -7.26
C SER A 73 21.17 8.03 -6.69
N VAL A 74 21.19 6.84 -6.07
CA VAL A 74 22.39 6.21 -5.52
C VAL A 74 22.92 5.06 -6.38
N ASP A 75 22.49 4.98 -7.64
CA ASP A 75 22.91 4.00 -8.63
C ASP A 75 22.67 2.53 -8.21
N LEU A 76 21.49 2.28 -7.64
CA LEU A 76 20.99 0.96 -7.25
C LEU A 76 19.76 0.56 -8.12
N PRO A 77 19.96 0.24 -9.41
CA PRO A 77 18.85 0.06 -10.37
C PRO A 77 17.97 -1.15 -10.07
N TYR A 78 18.52 -2.21 -9.47
CA TYR A 78 17.74 -3.39 -9.09
C TYR A 78 16.77 -3.10 -7.95
N GLU A 79 17.17 -2.34 -6.96
CA GLU A 79 16.33 -1.90 -5.84
C GLU A 79 15.29 -0.88 -6.31
N ALA A 80 15.63 -0.01 -7.25
CA ALA A 80 14.69 0.89 -7.89
C ALA A 80 13.62 0.10 -8.67
N LEU A 81 14.02 -0.90 -9.46
CA LEU A 81 13.11 -1.79 -10.19
C LEU A 81 12.21 -2.58 -9.22
N LEU A 82 12.78 -3.14 -8.15
CA LEU A 82 12.03 -3.85 -7.10
C LEU A 82 10.97 -2.94 -6.46
N SER A 83 11.33 -1.67 -6.19
CA SER A 83 10.40 -0.69 -5.62
C SER A 83 9.24 -0.39 -6.59
N GLY A 84 9.52 -0.25 -7.87
CA GLY A 84 8.52 -0.12 -8.94
C GLY A 84 7.61 -1.34 -9.05
N ALA A 85 8.17 -2.54 -8.93
CA ALA A 85 7.39 -3.79 -8.92
C ALA A 85 6.49 -3.88 -7.69
N ALA A 86 7.01 -3.55 -6.49
CA ALA A 86 6.23 -3.52 -5.26
C ALA A 86 5.06 -2.54 -5.35
N MET A 87 5.28 -1.34 -5.91
CA MET A 87 4.23 -0.36 -6.19
C MET A 87 3.17 -0.93 -7.13
N THR A 88 3.60 -1.50 -8.25
CA THR A 88 2.69 -2.05 -9.27
C THR A 88 1.81 -3.15 -8.69
N PHE A 89 2.39 -4.13 -7.99
CA PHE A 89 1.61 -5.22 -7.39
C PHE A 89 0.71 -4.75 -6.26
N SER A 90 1.13 -3.76 -5.46
CA SER A 90 0.31 -3.14 -4.42
C SER A 90 -0.94 -2.46 -4.99
N LEU A 91 -0.77 -1.70 -6.08
CA LEU A 91 -1.89 -1.06 -6.78
C LEU A 91 -2.81 -2.09 -7.46
N LEU A 92 -2.24 -3.11 -8.11
CA LEU A 92 -3.00 -4.21 -8.72
C LEU A 92 -3.81 -4.99 -7.68
N THR A 93 -3.24 -5.26 -6.50
CA THR A 93 -3.97 -5.89 -5.39
C THR A 93 -5.23 -5.08 -5.04
N SER A 94 -5.09 -3.77 -4.87
CA SER A 94 -6.20 -2.88 -4.54
C SER A 94 -7.21 -2.77 -5.69
N TYR A 95 -6.73 -2.66 -6.93
CA TYR A 95 -7.56 -2.63 -8.12
C TYR A 95 -8.38 -3.92 -8.30
N ALA A 96 -7.76 -5.09 -8.14
CA ALA A 96 -8.43 -6.38 -8.29
C ALA A 96 -9.61 -6.53 -7.32
N ARG A 97 -9.47 -6.06 -6.07
CA ARG A 97 -10.56 -6.02 -5.09
C ARG A 97 -11.67 -5.09 -5.54
N ALA A 98 -11.34 -3.84 -5.82
CA ALA A 98 -12.33 -2.83 -6.23
C ALA A 98 -13.07 -3.25 -7.51
N ARG A 99 -12.37 -3.89 -8.46
CA ARG A 99 -12.98 -4.38 -9.68
C ARG A 99 -13.91 -5.57 -9.44
N ALA A 100 -13.55 -6.50 -8.56
CA ALA A 100 -14.41 -7.62 -8.18
C ALA A 100 -15.70 -7.11 -7.50
N GLU A 101 -15.58 -6.22 -6.53
CA GLU A 101 -16.70 -5.58 -5.83
C GLU A 101 -17.60 -4.80 -6.81
N GLY A 102 -17.02 -4.08 -7.78
CA GLY A 102 -17.76 -3.41 -8.86
C GLY A 102 -18.46 -4.35 -9.83
N LEU A 103 -18.16 -5.65 -9.82
CA LEU A 103 -18.89 -6.72 -10.53
C LEU A 103 -19.90 -7.44 -9.63
N GLY A 104 -20.10 -6.97 -8.39
CA GLY A 104 -20.99 -7.61 -7.42
C GLY A 104 -20.39 -8.85 -6.74
N ILE A 105 -19.08 -9.07 -6.85
CA ILE A 105 -18.38 -10.23 -6.26
C ILE A 105 -17.62 -9.76 -5.02
N ALA A 106 -18.03 -10.20 -3.83
CA ALA A 106 -17.31 -9.94 -2.59
C ALA A 106 -15.88 -10.52 -2.68
N CYS A 107 -14.85 -9.72 -2.36
CA CYS A 107 -13.46 -10.09 -2.53
C CYS A 107 -12.62 -9.72 -1.30
N GLU A 108 -12.85 -10.43 -0.20
CA GLU A 108 -12.15 -10.25 1.08
C GLU A 108 -10.91 -11.15 1.23
N VAL A 109 -10.54 -11.87 0.15
CA VAL A 109 -9.39 -12.76 0.13
C VAL A 109 -8.09 -11.99 -0.10
N GLY A 110 -7.02 -12.47 0.51
CA GLY A 110 -5.66 -11.97 0.28
C GLY A 110 -4.75 -12.16 1.47
N LEU A 111 -3.51 -12.62 1.22
CA LEU A 111 -2.48 -12.83 2.25
C LEU A 111 -1.97 -11.50 2.82
N LEU A 112 -1.77 -10.51 1.97
CA LEU A 112 -1.17 -9.24 2.33
C LEU A 112 -2.03 -8.07 1.87
N GLU A 113 -2.87 -7.61 2.78
CA GLU A 113 -3.70 -6.42 2.58
C GLU A 113 -2.88 -5.12 2.76
N ARG A 114 -3.48 -3.96 2.46
CA ARG A 114 -2.83 -2.66 2.53
C ARG A 114 -2.20 -2.38 3.90
N ALA A 115 -2.92 -2.62 4.99
CA ALA A 115 -2.41 -2.40 6.33
C ALA A 115 -1.16 -3.24 6.61
N GLY A 116 -1.16 -4.51 6.21
CA GLY A 116 0.00 -5.39 6.33
C GLY A 116 1.21 -4.90 5.54
N ARG A 117 1.01 -4.38 4.31
CA ARG A 117 2.10 -3.80 3.50
C ARG A 117 2.72 -2.57 4.17
N ILE A 118 1.86 -1.67 4.69
CA ILE A 118 2.31 -0.49 5.43
C ILE A 118 3.14 -0.91 6.63
N VAL A 119 2.65 -1.82 7.45
CA VAL A 119 3.35 -2.29 8.66
C VAL A 119 4.69 -2.94 8.31
N ILE A 120 4.73 -3.87 7.34
CA ILE A 120 5.96 -4.56 6.94
C ILE A 120 7.00 -3.56 6.45
N LEU A 121 6.63 -2.69 5.51
CA LEU A 121 7.57 -1.72 4.96
C LEU A 121 8.05 -0.73 6.01
N SER A 122 7.15 -0.23 6.87
CA SER A 122 7.49 0.71 7.95
C SER A 122 8.46 0.09 8.96
N VAL A 123 8.11 -1.07 9.51
CA VAL A 123 8.91 -1.73 10.55
C VAL A 123 10.30 -2.10 10.01
N LEU A 124 10.37 -2.68 8.83
CA LEU A 124 11.64 -3.05 8.23
C LEU A 124 12.48 -1.83 7.83
N SER A 125 11.85 -0.72 7.43
CA SER A 125 12.58 0.54 7.18
C SER A 125 13.15 1.13 8.47
N ILE A 126 12.40 1.12 9.57
CA ILE A 126 12.88 1.56 10.89
C ILE A 126 14.10 0.73 11.33
N LEU A 127 14.07 -0.57 11.08
CA LEU A 127 15.17 -1.50 11.37
C LEU A 127 16.37 -1.37 10.40
N GLY A 128 16.27 -0.56 9.36
CA GLY A 128 17.30 -0.42 8.33
C GLY A 128 17.30 -1.54 7.28
N LEU A 129 16.22 -2.28 7.19
CA LEU A 129 16.01 -3.43 6.30
C LEU A 129 15.00 -3.13 5.19
N SER A 130 14.98 -1.89 4.66
CA SER A 130 13.98 -1.44 3.67
C SER A 130 13.91 -2.33 2.44
N THR A 131 15.06 -2.78 1.91
CA THR A 131 15.12 -3.69 0.75
C THR A 131 14.43 -5.02 1.04
N VAL A 132 14.61 -5.60 2.23
CA VAL A 132 13.89 -6.81 2.65
C VAL A 132 12.38 -6.54 2.71
N GLY A 133 11.99 -5.38 3.23
CA GLY A 133 10.58 -4.93 3.24
C GLY A 133 9.98 -4.87 1.85
N LEU A 134 10.73 -4.34 0.89
CA LEU A 134 10.28 -4.28 -0.52
C LEU A 134 10.09 -5.66 -1.14
N TYR A 135 11.00 -6.62 -0.90
CA TYR A 135 10.84 -8.01 -1.36
C TYR A 135 9.57 -8.64 -0.78
N LEU A 136 9.34 -8.50 0.52
CA LEU A 136 8.16 -9.08 1.19
C LEU A 136 6.87 -8.44 0.69
N VAL A 137 6.85 -7.12 0.51
CA VAL A 137 5.69 -6.40 -0.03
C VAL A 137 5.43 -6.81 -1.48
N ALA A 138 6.45 -6.85 -2.34
CA ALA A 138 6.30 -7.24 -3.74
C ALA A 138 5.77 -8.68 -3.87
N ALA A 139 6.38 -9.63 -3.17
CA ALA A 139 5.98 -11.04 -3.20
C ALA A 139 4.57 -11.24 -2.61
N GLY A 140 4.29 -10.65 -1.45
CA GLY A 140 2.99 -10.76 -0.79
C GLY A 140 1.85 -10.12 -1.58
N ALA A 141 2.10 -8.96 -2.20
CA ALA A 141 1.12 -8.30 -3.07
C ALA A 141 0.88 -9.09 -4.37
N LEU A 142 1.93 -9.67 -4.97
CA LEU A 142 1.78 -10.56 -6.13
C LEU A 142 0.93 -11.79 -5.80
N VAL A 143 1.23 -12.47 -4.69
CA VAL A 143 0.45 -13.62 -4.20
C VAL A 143 -1.01 -13.21 -3.95
N THR A 144 -1.24 -12.08 -3.27
CA THR A 144 -2.58 -11.57 -2.99
C THR A 144 -3.35 -11.26 -4.28
N THR A 145 -2.69 -10.66 -5.27
CA THR A 145 -3.31 -10.39 -6.58
C THR A 145 -3.71 -11.70 -7.26
N ALA A 146 -2.84 -12.71 -7.26
CA ALA A 146 -3.15 -14.03 -7.82
C ALA A 146 -4.33 -14.71 -7.09
N GLN A 147 -4.37 -14.65 -5.75
CA GLN A 147 -5.48 -15.15 -4.95
C GLN A 147 -6.81 -14.50 -5.33
N ARG A 148 -6.84 -13.17 -5.52
CA ARG A 148 -8.04 -12.43 -5.92
C ARG A 148 -8.51 -12.80 -7.31
N ILE A 149 -7.60 -12.92 -8.28
CA ILE A 149 -7.90 -13.38 -9.65
C ILE A 149 -8.51 -14.78 -9.62
N LEU A 150 -7.91 -15.72 -8.87
CA LEU A 150 -8.41 -17.08 -8.74
C LEU A 150 -9.76 -17.14 -8.04
N HIS A 151 -9.99 -16.30 -7.03
CA HIS A 151 -11.27 -16.19 -6.33
C HIS A 151 -12.38 -15.75 -7.28
N VAL A 152 -12.17 -14.64 -8.02
CA VAL A 152 -13.15 -14.14 -9.01
C VAL A 152 -13.41 -15.18 -10.08
N ARG A 153 -12.38 -15.84 -10.62
CA ARG A 153 -12.54 -16.93 -11.61
C ARG A 153 -13.41 -18.08 -11.08
N ARG A 154 -13.30 -18.44 -9.80
CA ARG A 154 -14.13 -19.49 -9.20
C ARG A 154 -15.57 -19.03 -8.99
N ALA A 155 -15.78 -17.78 -8.57
CA ALA A 155 -17.10 -17.19 -8.37
C ALA A 155 -17.89 -17.05 -9.68
N THR A 156 -17.21 -16.77 -10.80
CA THR A 156 -17.85 -16.58 -12.12
C THR A 156 -18.04 -17.88 -12.92
N ARG A 157 -17.52 -19.01 -12.47
CA ARG A 157 -17.71 -20.33 -13.11
C ARG A 157 -18.96 -21.07 -12.65
N ARG A 158 -19.68 -20.50 -11.70
CA ARG A 158 -21.00 -21.01 -11.23
C ARG A 158 -22.13 -20.29 -11.91
#